data_56aae153dc8e03127d0a02faea962344
#
_entry.id   56aae153dc8e03127d0a02faea962344
#
_cell.length_a   1.000
_cell.length_b   1.000
_cell.length_c   1.000
_cell.angle_alpha   90.00
_cell.angle_beta   90.00
_cell.angle_gamma   90.00
#
_symmetry.space_group_name_H-M   'P 1'
#
loop_
_entity.id
_entity.type
_entity.pdbx_description
1 polymer ?
#
loop_
_entity_poly.entity_id
_entity_poly.type
_entity_poly.pdbx_seq_one_letter_code
_entity_poly.pdbx_strand_id
1 'polypeptide(L)'
;MMKKKLAAMMLVFACLLTMAGCQNRSLNDIIQHEDHITGVVREVHENYILIYIDHPGYPGGADCTVSLDVEYKDSMSQFCVGDVVTVYYEGGIMETYPLQVGHVYAILLDTPADRSSNEVS
;
A
#
# COMPACT_ATOMS: atom_id res chain seq x y z
N MET A 1 42.92 -27.33 14.98
CA MET A 1 42.78 -26.66 13.68
C MET A 1 41.36 -26.72 13.11
N MET A 2 40.68 -27.83 13.20
CA MET A 2 39.33 -27.94 12.71
C MET A 2 38.30 -27.07 13.44
N LYS A 3 38.47 -26.88 14.74
CA LYS A 3 37.55 -26.06 15.56
C LYS A 3 37.58 -24.58 15.18
N LYS A 4 38.69 -24.03 14.72
CA LYS A 4 38.81 -22.63 14.30
C LYS A 4 38.11 -22.39 12.97
N LYS A 5 38.17 -23.35 12.06
CA LYS A 5 37.49 -23.25 10.75
C LYS A 5 35.95 -23.34 10.89
N LEU A 6 35.49 -24.20 11.78
CA LEU A 6 34.07 -24.36 12.08
C LEU A 6 33.49 -23.11 12.74
N ALA A 7 34.21 -22.48 13.67
CA ALA A 7 33.77 -21.26 14.33
C ALA A 7 33.68 -20.10 13.34
N ALA A 8 34.63 -19.98 12.41
CA ALA A 8 34.61 -18.96 11.38
C ALA A 8 33.47 -19.15 10.40
N MET A 9 33.18 -20.38 10.04
CA MET A 9 32.05 -20.70 9.17
C MET A 9 30.71 -20.40 9.82
N MET A 10 30.56 -20.70 11.11
CA MET A 10 29.34 -20.37 11.84
C MET A 10 29.13 -18.86 11.98
N LEU A 11 30.19 -18.11 12.16
CA LEU A 11 30.11 -16.65 12.27
C LEU A 11 29.67 -16.03 10.96
N VAL A 12 30.19 -16.48 9.83
CA VAL A 12 29.82 -16.01 8.50
C VAL A 12 28.36 -16.35 8.21
N PHE A 13 27.94 -17.54 8.58
CA PHE A 13 26.54 -17.96 8.41
C PHE A 13 25.55 -17.12 9.25
N ALA A 14 25.94 -16.81 10.48
CA ALA A 14 25.14 -15.95 11.35
C ALA A 14 25.04 -14.53 10.81
N CYS A 15 26.12 -14.00 10.22
CA CYS A 15 26.10 -12.68 9.58
C CYS A 15 25.18 -12.64 8.36
N LEU A 16 25.17 -13.70 7.56
CA LEU A 16 24.28 -13.81 6.40
C LEU A 16 22.80 -13.84 6.82
N LEU A 17 22.48 -14.55 7.90
CA LEU A 17 21.13 -14.59 8.43
C LEU A 17 20.66 -13.24 8.96
N THR A 18 21.56 -12.49 9.62
CA THR A 18 21.24 -11.14 10.11
C THR A 18 20.99 -10.16 8.97
N MET A 19 21.75 -10.26 7.88
CA MET A 19 21.53 -9.39 6.72
C MET A 19 20.21 -9.69 6.02
N ALA A 20 19.83 -10.96 5.95
CA ALA A 20 18.53 -11.36 5.37
C ALA A 20 17.36 -10.85 6.21
N GLY A 21 17.52 -10.75 7.53
CA GLY A 21 16.48 -10.24 8.44
C GLY A 21 16.29 -8.73 8.40
N CYS A 22 17.23 -7.98 7.81
CA CYS A 22 17.16 -6.53 7.74
C CYS A 22 16.48 -6.02 6.48
N GLN A 23 15.96 -6.89 5.63
CA GLN A 23 15.30 -6.50 4.39
C GLN A 23 13.84 -6.14 4.62
N ASN A 24 13.29 -5.47 3.65
CA ASN A 24 11.99 -4.84 3.57
C ASN A 24 10.88 -5.52 4.39
N ARG A 25 10.07 -4.69 5.01
CA ARG A 25 8.84 -5.14 5.67
C ARG A 25 7.96 -5.85 4.66
N SER A 26 7.32 -6.94 5.08
CA SER A 26 6.39 -7.64 4.21
C SER A 26 5.09 -6.84 4.06
N LEU A 27 4.39 -7.05 2.95
CA LEU A 27 3.08 -6.43 2.75
C LEU A 27 2.11 -6.76 3.89
N ASN A 28 2.17 -7.99 4.40
CA ASN A 28 1.34 -8.42 5.52
C ASN A 28 1.62 -7.60 6.78
N ASP A 29 2.87 -7.24 7.02
CA ASP A 29 3.28 -6.39 8.13
C ASP A 29 2.70 -4.97 7.98
N ILE A 30 2.73 -4.41 6.78
CA ILE A 30 2.12 -3.12 6.46
C ILE A 30 0.61 -3.16 6.73
N ILE A 31 -0.07 -4.20 6.29
CA ILE A 31 -1.53 -4.36 6.48
C ILE A 31 -1.88 -4.37 7.97
N GLN A 32 -1.04 -4.98 8.80
CA GLN A 32 -1.32 -5.14 10.22
C GLN A 32 -0.96 -3.92 11.06
N HIS A 33 0.02 -3.11 10.66
CA HIS A 33 0.60 -2.09 11.52
C HIS A 33 0.42 -0.66 11.03
N GLU A 34 0.15 -0.44 9.75
CA GLU A 34 0.06 0.90 9.19
C GLU A 34 -1.40 1.39 9.14
N ASP A 35 -1.55 2.71 9.14
CA ASP A 35 -2.85 3.32 8.97
C ASP A 35 -3.39 3.05 7.57
N HIS A 36 -4.71 3.00 7.46
CA HIS A 36 -5.35 2.77 6.17
C HIS A 36 -6.66 3.56 6.07
N ILE A 37 -7.04 3.84 4.83
CA ILE A 37 -8.35 4.39 4.49
C ILE A 37 -8.93 3.57 3.34
N THR A 38 -10.25 3.48 3.31
CA THR A 38 -10.98 2.80 2.24
C THR A 38 -11.81 3.82 1.49
N GLY A 39 -11.83 3.74 0.18
CA GLY A 39 -12.58 4.66 -0.63
C GLY A 39 -12.95 4.09 -1.99
N VAL A 40 -13.81 4.83 -2.68
CA VAL A 40 -14.27 4.47 -4.03
C VAL A 40 -13.52 5.33 -5.03
N VAL A 41 -12.91 4.70 -6.03
CA VAL A 41 -12.18 5.41 -7.08
C VAL A 41 -13.14 6.24 -7.90
N ARG A 42 -12.87 7.55 -7.97
CA ARG A 42 -13.65 8.50 -8.77
C ARG A 42 -12.97 8.90 -10.06
N GLU A 43 -11.63 9.01 -10.03
CA GLU A 43 -10.83 9.37 -11.18
C GLU A 43 -9.55 8.56 -11.20
N VAL A 44 -9.10 8.20 -12.38
CA VAL A 44 -7.82 7.50 -12.57
C VAL A 44 -6.95 8.35 -13.48
N HIS A 45 -5.80 8.76 -12.98
CA HIS A 45 -4.82 9.54 -13.71
C HIS A 45 -3.53 8.74 -13.84
N GLU A 46 -2.57 9.24 -14.58
CA GLU A 46 -1.31 8.53 -14.82
C GLU A 46 -0.50 8.34 -13.54
N ASN A 47 -0.47 9.35 -12.66
CA ASN A 47 0.39 9.37 -11.47
C ASN A 47 -0.38 9.29 -10.16
N TYR A 48 -1.70 9.37 -10.20
CA TYR A 48 -2.52 9.35 -8.99
C TYR A 48 -3.95 8.91 -9.30
N ILE A 49 -4.67 8.53 -8.26
CA ILE A 49 -6.11 8.31 -8.34
C ILE A 49 -6.79 9.25 -7.35
N LEU A 50 -8.02 9.61 -7.66
CA LEU A 50 -8.90 10.35 -6.75
C LEU A 50 -9.91 9.36 -6.19
N ILE A 51 -9.97 9.25 -4.87
CA ILE A 51 -10.92 8.37 -4.20
C ILE A 51 -11.86 9.19 -3.32
N TYR A 52 -13.08 8.70 -3.17
CA TYR A 52 -14.05 9.25 -2.23
C TYR A 52 -14.00 8.42 -0.95
N ILE A 53 -13.69 9.07 0.16
CA ILE A 53 -13.56 8.40 1.46
C ILE A 53 -14.69 8.82 2.39
N ASP A 54 -15.12 7.90 3.26
CA ASP A 54 -16.07 8.16 4.33
C ASP A 54 -15.32 7.95 5.64
N HIS A 55 -14.71 9.03 6.13
CA HIS A 55 -13.84 9.01 7.30
C HIS A 55 -14.52 9.78 8.44
N PRO A 56 -14.42 9.28 9.70
CA PRO A 56 -15.05 9.95 10.86
C PRO A 56 -14.63 11.41 11.04
N GLY A 57 -13.42 11.77 10.61
CA GLY A 57 -12.93 13.14 10.65
C GLY A 57 -13.52 14.05 9.59
N TYR A 58 -14.21 13.49 8.60
CA TYR A 58 -14.78 14.24 7.47
C TYR A 58 -16.22 13.79 7.24
N PRO A 59 -17.17 14.27 8.08
CA PRO A 59 -18.57 13.89 7.95
C PRO A 59 -19.13 14.25 6.59
N GLY A 60 -19.85 13.30 5.95
CA GLY A 60 -20.37 13.48 4.61
C GLY A 60 -19.40 13.09 3.51
N GLY A 61 -18.22 12.62 3.90
CA GLY A 61 -17.20 12.15 2.97
C GLY A 61 -16.35 13.26 2.36
N ALA A 62 -15.29 12.87 1.69
CA ALA A 62 -14.38 13.81 1.03
C ALA A 62 -13.61 13.10 -0.08
N ASP A 63 -13.22 13.85 -1.09
CA ASP A 63 -12.31 13.37 -2.12
C ASP A 63 -10.87 13.43 -1.60
N CYS A 64 -10.09 12.41 -1.96
CA CYS A 64 -8.71 12.27 -1.51
C CYS A 64 -7.82 11.85 -2.68
N THR A 65 -6.74 12.59 -2.88
CA THR A 65 -5.73 12.27 -3.88
C THR A 65 -4.75 11.25 -3.31
N VAL A 66 -4.52 10.17 -4.04
CA VAL A 66 -3.62 9.10 -3.64
C VAL A 66 -2.59 8.89 -4.74
N SER A 67 -1.31 9.07 -4.40
CA SER A 67 -0.23 8.86 -5.35
C SER A 67 -0.13 7.38 -5.76
N LEU A 68 0.11 7.13 -7.03
CA LEU A 68 0.39 5.78 -7.54
C LEU A 68 1.86 5.41 -7.41
N ASP A 69 2.70 6.30 -6.93
CA ASP A 69 4.08 6.00 -6.59
C ASP A 69 4.12 5.36 -5.20
N VAL A 70 3.81 4.07 -5.16
CA VAL A 70 3.71 3.31 -3.93
C VAL A 70 4.95 2.46 -3.72
N GLU A 71 5.24 2.14 -2.46
CA GLU A 71 6.39 1.30 -2.11
C GLU A 71 6.22 -0.13 -2.62
N TYR A 72 5.02 -0.68 -2.52
CA TYR A 72 4.69 -2.05 -2.94
C TYR A 72 3.92 -2.02 -4.27
N LYS A 73 4.62 -1.68 -5.35
CA LYS A 73 4.02 -1.53 -6.69
C LYS A 73 3.38 -2.81 -7.20
N ASP A 74 3.96 -3.96 -6.84
CA ASP A 74 3.47 -5.26 -7.29
C ASP A 74 2.10 -5.60 -6.68
N SER A 75 1.69 -4.92 -5.61
CA SER A 75 0.38 -5.12 -5.01
C SER A 75 -0.74 -4.41 -5.76
N MET A 76 -0.39 -3.46 -6.63
CA MET A 76 -1.39 -2.69 -7.37
C MET A 76 -1.91 -3.47 -8.56
N SER A 77 -3.20 -3.33 -8.81
CA SER A 77 -3.82 -3.71 -10.07
C SER A 77 -4.12 -2.45 -10.86
N GLN A 78 -4.65 -2.62 -12.05
CA GLN A 78 -5.10 -1.51 -12.86
C GLN A 78 -6.48 -1.08 -12.36
N PHE A 79 -6.54 0.10 -11.75
CA PHE A 79 -7.76 0.59 -11.13
C PHE A 79 -8.72 1.17 -12.16
N CYS A 80 -10.02 1.07 -11.84
CA CYS A 80 -11.10 1.64 -12.63
C CYS A 80 -12.01 2.47 -11.73
N VAL A 81 -12.66 3.46 -12.31
CA VAL A 81 -13.68 4.24 -11.60
C VAL A 81 -14.75 3.30 -11.05
N GLY A 82 -15.09 3.44 -9.78
CA GLY A 82 -16.04 2.59 -9.07
C GLY A 82 -15.40 1.46 -8.27
N ASP A 83 -14.10 1.20 -8.46
CA ASP A 83 -13.39 0.22 -7.63
C ASP A 83 -13.36 0.72 -6.17
N VAL A 84 -13.51 -0.21 -5.23
CA VAL A 84 -13.28 0.07 -3.81
C VAL A 84 -11.87 -0.36 -3.48
N VAL A 85 -11.09 0.56 -2.95
CA VAL A 85 -9.67 0.32 -2.65
C VAL A 85 -9.38 0.64 -1.20
N THR A 86 -8.37 -0.03 -0.62
CA THR A 86 -7.80 0.29 0.68
C THR A 86 -6.38 0.78 0.48
N VAL A 87 -6.09 1.95 1.03
CA VAL A 87 -4.80 2.62 0.91
C VAL A 87 -4.09 2.55 2.25
N TYR A 88 -2.91 1.95 2.27
CA TYR A 88 -2.04 1.89 3.44
C TYR A 88 -0.99 2.99 3.32
N TYR A 89 -0.92 3.86 4.33
CA TYR A 89 -0.12 5.08 4.23
C TYR A 89 0.53 5.44 5.57
N GLU A 90 1.47 6.36 5.50
CA GLU A 90 2.16 6.93 6.65
C GLU A 90 2.06 8.45 6.59
N GLY A 91 2.11 9.11 7.76
CA GLY A 91 2.18 10.56 7.83
C GLY A 91 0.86 11.28 7.92
N GLY A 92 -0.24 10.54 8.07
CA GLY A 92 -1.56 11.13 8.24
C GLY A 92 -2.16 11.65 6.94
N ILE A 93 -3.31 12.29 7.07
CA ILE A 93 -4.05 12.86 5.96
C ILE A 93 -3.85 14.38 5.98
N MET A 94 -3.36 14.92 4.88
CA MET A 94 -3.19 16.38 4.72
C MET A 94 -4.54 17.01 4.40
N GLU A 95 -4.89 18.06 5.16
CA GLU A 95 -6.17 18.75 5.02
C GLU A 95 -6.13 19.80 3.90
N THR A 96 -5.83 19.34 2.69
CA THR A 96 -5.90 20.14 1.46
C THR A 96 -7.24 19.88 0.79
N TYR A 97 -7.49 20.54 -0.33
CA TYR A 97 -8.72 20.30 -1.09
C TYR A 97 -8.35 20.03 -2.55
N PRO A 98 -8.48 18.78 -3.02
CA PRO A 98 -8.88 17.60 -2.24
C PRO A 98 -7.87 17.20 -1.18
N LEU A 99 -8.26 16.32 -0.24
CA LEU A 99 -7.36 15.77 0.76
C LEU A 99 -6.21 15.04 0.09
N GLN A 100 -5.10 14.86 0.82
CA GLN A 100 -3.97 14.07 0.34
C GLN A 100 -3.47 13.17 1.47
N VAL A 101 -3.03 11.97 1.13
CA VAL A 101 -2.32 11.10 2.08
C VAL A 101 -0.83 11.30 1.95
N GLY A 102 -0.09 10.99 3.01
CA GLY A 102 1.37 11.06 3.01
C GLY A 102 1.98 9.95 2.17
N HIS A 103 3.04 9.34 2.68
CA HIS A 103 3.70 8.24 1.97
C HIS A 103 2.76 7.04 1.82
N VAL A 104 2.60 6.55 0.61
CA VAL A 104 1.72 5.41 0.33
C VAL A 104 2.56 4.14 0.25
N TYR A 105 2.26 3.17 1.09
CA TYR A 105 2.91 1.87 1.06
C TYR A 105 2.30 0.95 0.01
N ALA A 106 0.97 0.86 0.00
CA ALA A 106 0.25 -0.05 -0.88
C ALA A 106 -1.18 0.44 -1.11
N ILE A 107 -1.71 0.11 -2.29
CA ILE A 107 -3.12 0.30 -2.62
C ILE A 107 -3.66 -1.06 -3.03
N LEU A 108 -4.62 -1.58 -2.27
CA LEU A 108 -5.20 -2.89 -2.52
C LEU A 108 -6.63 -2.75 -3.02
N LEU A 109 -6.97 -3.55 -4.02
CA LEU A 109 -8.32 -3.62 -4.56
C LEU A 109 -9.17 -4.50 -3.64
N ASP A 110 -10.14 -3.87 -2.94
CA ASP A 110 -11.07 -4.60 -2.08
C ASP A 110 -12.21 -5.21 -2.87
N THR A 111 -12.91 -4.35 -3.61
CA THR A 111 -14.08 -4.76 -4.40
C THR A 111 -13.95 -4.10 -5.77
N PRO A 112 -13.82 -4.90 -6.83
CA PRO A 112 -13.76 -4.32 -8.17
C PRO A 112 -15.11 -3.73 -8.57
N ALA A 113 -15.06 -2.67 -9.37
CA ALA A 113 -16.26 -2.11 -9.99
C ALA A 113 -16.96 -3.19 -10.81
N ASP A 114 -18.27 -3.04 -10.98
CA ASP A 114 -19.06 -4.00 -11.77
C ASP A 114 -18.66 -3.86 -13.24
N ARG A 115 -17.64 -4.62 -13.64
CA ARG A 115 -17.14 -4.66 -15.01
C ARG A 115 -17.90 -5.63 -15.89
N SER A 116 -18.60 -6.57 -15.27
CA SER A 116 -19.33 -7.61 -16.01
C SER A 116 -20.48 -7.04 -16.82
N SER A 117 -21.14 -5.99 -16.34
CA SER A 117 -22.23 -5.33 -17.06
C SER A 117 -21.71 -4.60 -18.30
N ASN A 118 -20.47 -4.15 -18.29
CA ASN A 118 -19.84 -3.48 -19.43
C ASN A 118 -19.36 -4.47 -20.48
N GLU A 119 -18.99 -5.67 -20.05
CA GLU A 119 -18.51 -6.72 -20.95
C GLU A 119 -19.63 -7.39 -21.72
N VAL A 120 -20.82 -7.46 -21.14
CA VAL A 120 -21.99 -8.10 -21.74
C VAL A 120 -22.65 -7.20 -22.78
N SER A 121 -22.40 -5.93 -22.71
CA SER A 121 -22.92 -4.98 -23.69
C SER A 121 -21.93 -4.84 -24.86
#